data_8a86f3178dff4e8e744ba00fc5af859d
#
_entry.id   8a86f3178dff4e8e744ba00fc5af859d
#
_cell.length_a   1.000
_cell.length_b   1.000
_cell.length_c   1.000
_cell.angle_alpha   90.00
_cell.angle_beta   90.00
_cell.angle_gamma   90.00
#
_symmetry.space_group_name_H-M   'P 1'
#
loop_
_entity.id
_entity.type
_entity.pdbx_description
1 polymer ?
#
loop_
_entity_poly.entity_id
_entity_poly.type
_entity_poly.pdbx_seq_one_letter_code
_entity_poly.pdbx_strand_id
1 'polypeptide(L)'
;GLSPMYIAEVAPSHIRGKLVSLNQLTIVLGILAAQIVNFMIAEPMPAGTTVPAVDSWNVLMGWRWMFWSAAFPAGAFLLLACFIPESPRYLVMKNRITEAMEILRNIGGQEYADDEVKAVRNTKNSSKKQRGLGLLFSRPFRKVLVLGLVIAVFQQWCGTNVIFNYAQEIFSNAGYDLG
;
A
#
# COMPACT_ATOMS: atom_id res chain seq x y z
N GLY A 1 1.46 2.97 -3.43
CA GLY A 1 1.77 2.11 -4.37
C GLY A 1 3.09 1.38 -4.55
N LEU A 2 4.22 1.72 -3.91
CA LEU A 2 5.50 1.03 -4.15
C LEU A 2 5.57 -0.36 -3.48
N SER A 3 4.92 -0.55 -2.34
CA SER A 3 5.00 -1.79 -1.56
C SER A 3 4.51 -3.04 -2.33
N PRO A 4 3.32 -3.05 -2.95
CA PRO A 4 2.89 -4.20 -3.75
C PRO A 4 3.80 -4.47 -4.94
N MET A 5 4.39 -3.44 -5.52
CA MET A 5 5.32 -3.57 -6.65
C MET A 5 6.63 -4.23 -6.20
N TYR A 6 7.20 -3.80 -5.06
CA TYR A 6 8.37 -4.44 -4.48
C TYR A 6 8.11 -5.90 -4.13
N ILE A 7 6.97 -6.20 -3.49
CA ILE A 7 6.56 -7.57 -3.19
C ILE A 7 6.46 -8.42 -4.48
N ALA A 8 5.88 -7.86 -5.54
CA ALA A 8 5.75 -8.56 -6.82
C ALA A 8 7.10 -8.86 -7.49
N GLU A 9 8.13 -8.05 -7.24
CA GLU A 9 9.48 -8.25 -7.78
C GLU A 9 10.33 -9.24 -6.97
N VAL A 10 10.09 -9.32 -5.66
CA VAL A 10 10.92 -10.11 -4.73
C VAL A 10 10.30 -11.47 -4.43
N ALA A 11 8.97 -11.56 -4.40
CA ALA A 11 8.26 -12.75 -3.97
C ALA A 11 8.24 -13.86 -5.05
N PRO A 12 8.52 -15.12 -4.65
CA PRO A 12 8.30 -16.28 -5.50
C PRO A 12 6.86 -16.37 -6.01
N SER A 13 6.69 -16.86 -7.24
CA SER A 13 5.39 -16.87 -7.94
C SER A 13 4.27 -17.56 -7.15
N HIS A 14 4.59 -18.65 -6.42
CA HIS A 14 3.61 -19.45 -5.68
C HIS A 14 3.07 -18.77 -4.41
N ILE A 15 3.80 -17.81 -3.82
CA ILE A 15 3.36 -17.07 -2.62
C ILE A 15 3.05 -15.60 -2.88
N ARG A 16 3.36 -15.09 -4.08
CA ARG A 16 3.19 -13.68 -4.45
C ARG A 16 1.79 -13.17 -4.15
N GLY A 17 0.75 -13.91 -4.53
CA GLY A 17 -0.64 -13.54 -4.26
C GLY A 17 -0.94 -13.41 -2.77
N LYS A 18 -0.45 -14.34 -1.95
CA LYS A 18 -0.62 -14.31 -0.48
C LYS A 18 0.04 -13.08 0.13
N LEU A 19 1.26 -12.73 -0.30
CA LEU A 19 1.98 -11.56 0.22
C LEU A 19 1.33 -10.24 -0.20
N VAL A 20 0.77 -10.15 -1.41
CA VAL A 20 0.01 -8.99 -1.85
C VAL A 20 -1.30 -8.85 -1.04
N SER A 21 -1.98 -9.97 -0.74
CA SER A 21 -3.17 -9.96 0.12
C SER A 21 -2.83 -9.56 1.55
N LEU A 22 -1.69 -10.00 2.08
CA LEU A 22 -1.21 -9.59 3.41
C LEU A 22 -0.93 -8.08 3.46
N ASN A 23 -0.35 -7.51 2.40
CA ASN A 23 -0.17 -6.05 2.30
C ASN A 23 -1.52 -5.31 2.37
N GLN A 24 -2.55 -5.83 1.70
CA GLN A 24 -3.89 -5.24 1.76
C GLN A 24 -4.49 -5.34 3.18
N LEU A 25 -4.33 -6.48 3.84
CA LEU A 25 -4.75 -6.66 5.23
C LEU A 25 -4.07 -5.65 6.16
N THR A 26 -2.77 -5.42 6.00
CA THR A 26 -2.01 -4.44 6.79
C THR A 26 -2.56 -3.02 6.63
N ILE A 27 -2.98 -2.65 5.40
CA ILE A 27 -3.60 -1.35 5.14
C ILE A 27 -4.92 -1.22 5.93
N VAL A 28 -5.79 -2.23 5.88
CA VAL A 28 -7.08 -2.23 6.60
C VAL A 28 -6.87 -2.15 8.11
N LEU A 29 -5.92 -2.95 8.65
CA LEU A 29 -5.56 -2.90 10.07
C LEU A 29 -5.00 -1.54 10.48
N GLY A 30 -4.22 -0.90 9.61
CA GLY A 30 -3.70 0.45 9.83
C GLY A 30 -4.82 1.50 9.92
N ILE A 31 -5.81 1.41 9.04
CA ILE A 31 -7.00 2.29 9.08
C ILE A 31 -7.77 2.07 10.39
N LEU A 32 -8.01 0.83 10.79
CA LEU A 32 -8.69 0.51 12.04
C LEU A 32 -7.94 1.05 13.25
N ALA A 33 -6.62 0.84 13.30
CA ALA A 33 -5.79 1.37 14.38
C ALA A 33 -5.83 2.90 14.46
N ALA A 34 -5.79 3.58 13.30
CA ALA A 34 -5.92 5.03 13.24
C ALA A 34 -7.27 5.52 13.79
N GLN A 35 -8.37 4.84 13.46
CA GLN A 35 -9.70 5.17 13.98
C GLN A 35 -9.77 5.00 15.51
N ILE A 36 -9.22 3.90 16.04
CA ILE A 36 -9.17 3.67 17.48
C ILE A 36 -8.36 4.77 18.18
N VAL A 37 -7.18 5.11 17.66
CA VAL A 37 -6.34 6.17 18.24
C VAL A 37 -7.05 7.53 18.19
N ASN A 38 -7.70 7.86 17.07
CA ASN A 38 -8.47 9.10 16.96
C ASN A 38 -9.63 9.14 17.94
N PHE A 39 -10.33 8.02 18.13
CA PHE A 39 -11.40 7.91 19.13
C PHE A 39 -10.88 8.09 20.56
N MET A 40 -9.71 7.55 20.88
CA MET A 40 -9.08 7.74 22.21
C MET A 40 -8.60 9.16 22.47
N ILE A 41 -8.24 9.90 21.43
CA ILE A 41 -7.78 11.29 21.53
C ILE A 41 -8.97 12.26 21.56
N ALA A 42 -10.07 11.94 20.90
CA ALA A 42 -11.26 12.78 20.84
C ALA A 42 -11.92 12.91 22.22
N GLU A 43 -12.19 14.12 22.64
CA GLU A 43 -13.02 14.36 23.83
C GLU A 43 -14.51 14.35 23.44
N PRO A 44 -15.37 13.62 24.19
CA PRO A 44 -16.80 13.64 23.96
C PRO A 44 -17.36 15.04 24.24
N MET A 45 -18.14 15.59 23.32
CA MET A 45 -18.85 16.85 23.55
C MET A 45 -20.03 16.59 24.50
N PRO A 46 -20.16 17.35 25.61
CA PRO A 46 -21.31 17.21 26.48
C PRO A 46 -22.59 17.60 25.73
N ALA A 47 -23.56 16.69 25.72
CA ALA A 47 -24.86 16.93 25.10
C ALA A 47 -25.53 18.17 25.79
N GLY A 48 -25.85 19.22 25.01
CA GLY A 48 -26.53 20.41 25.48
C GLY A 48 -25.64 21.63 25.75
N THR A 49 -24.34 21.58 25.53
CA THR A 49 -23.49 22.78 25.61
C THR A 49 -23.64 23.65 24.36
N THR A 50 -24.09 24.86 24.53
CA THR A 50 -24.13 25.95 23.52
C THR A 50 -22.74 26.59 23.32
N VAL A 51 -21.66 25.90 23.67
CA VAL A 51 -20.29 26.36 23.40
C VAL A 51 -20.12 26.35 21.89
N PRO A 52 -19.72 27.47 21.25
CA PRO A 52 -19.41 27.43 19.83
C PRO A 52 -18.41 26.28 19.55
N ALA A 53 -18.71 25.47 18.59
CA ALA A 53 -17.85 24.31 18.22
C ALA A 53 -16.37 24.70 17.97
N VAL A 54 -16.13 25.98 17.73
CA VAL A 54 -14.82 26.62 17.52
C VAL A 54 -13.92 26.57 18.75
N ASP A 55 -14.49 26.58 19.96
CA ASP A 55 -13.74 26.60 21.22
C ASP A 55 -13.55 25.23 21.87
N SER A 56 -14.00 24.14 21.20
CA SER A 56 -13.79 22.80 21.71
C SER A 56 -12.33 22.39 21.61
N TRP A 57 -11.84 21.62 22.61
CA TRP A 57 -10.48 21.08 22.62
C TRP A 57 -10.17 20.32 21.34
N ASN A 58 -11.13 19.58 20.80
CA ASN A 58 -10.97 18.83 19.55
C ASN A 58 -10.59 19.73 18.35
N VAL A 59 -11.18 20.92 18.29
CA VAL A 59 -10.91 21.91 17.22
C VAL A 59 -9.61 22.68 17.48
N LEU A 60 -9.29 23.01 18.75
CA LEU A 60 -8.10 23.79 19.07
C LEU A 60 -6.82 22.95 19.08
N MET A 61 -6.85 21.77 19.66
CA MET A 61 -5.65 20.95 19.90
C MET A 61 -5.79 19.48 19.47
N GLY A 62 -6.97 18.89 19.56
CA GLY A 62 -7.20 17.45 19.35
C GLY A 62 -6.74 16.99 17.96
N TRP A 63 -7.06 17.73 16.90
CA TRP A 63 -6.62 17.39 15.54
C TRP A 63 -5.09 17.36 15.40
N ARG A 64 -4.35 18.20 16.13
CA ARG A 64 -2.88 18.19 16.11
C ARG A 64 -2.35 16.90 16.70
N TRP A 65 -2.91 16.43 17.81
CA TRP A 65 -2.53 15.17 18.43
C TRP A 65 -2.86 13.97 17.54
N MET A 66 -4.00 14.00 16.85
CA MET A 66 -4.36 12.97 15.88
C MET A 66 -3.32 12.90 14.74
N PHE A 67 -2.88 14.04 14.23
CA PHE A 67 -1.80 14.07 13.23
C PHE A 67 -0.44 13.65 13.80
N TRP A 68 -0.11 14.08 15.01
CA TRP A 68 1.14 13.69 15.66
C TRP A 68 1.20 12.20 15.95
N SER A 69 0.08 11.56 16.25
CA SER A 69 0.02 10.10 16.45
C SER A 69 0.47 9.32 15.21
N ALA A 70 0.24 9.84 14.01
CA ALA A 70 0.71 9.24 12.76
C ALA A 70 2.24 9.30 12.59
N ALA A 71 2.93 10.20 13.29
CA ALA A 71 4.39 10.33 13.23
C ALA A 71 5.09 9.09 13.81
N PHE A 72 4.49 8.42 14.80
CA PHE A 72 5.05 7.21 15.40
C PHE A 72 5.15 6.04 14.42
N PRO A 73 4.06 5.58 13.77
CA PRO A 73 4.16 4.52 12.78
C PRO A 73 4.97 4.94 11.54
N ALA A 74 4.94 6.23 11.16
CA ALA A 74 5.75 6.73 10.05
C ALA A 74 7.25 6.67 10.37
N GLY A 75 7.64 7.05 11.58
CA GLY A 75 9.02 6.93 12.06
C GLY A 75 9.50 5.48 12.13
N ALA A 76 8.67 4.58 12.67
CA ALA A 76 8.96 3.16 12.69
C ALA A 76 9.13 2.59 11.26
N PHE A 77 8.25 2.97 10.34
CA PHE A 77 8.37 2.60 8.93
C PHE A 77 9.67 3.12 8.30
N LEU A 78 10.04 4.36 8.56
CA LEU A 78 11.28 4.96 8.05
C LEU A 78 12.51 4.17 8.53
N LEU A 79 12.55 3.85 9.82
CA LEU A 79 13.65 3.06 10.40
C LEU A 79 13.71 1.66 9.76
N LEU A 80 12.59 0.97 9.64
CA LEU A 80 12.55 -0.35 9.01
C LEU A 80 12.89 -0.30 7.52
N ALA A 81 12.50 0.76 6.82
CA ALA A 81 12.79 0.92 5.40
C ALA A 81 14.29 1.03 5.12
N CYS A 82 15.09 1.56 6.07
CA CYS A 82 16.55 1.61 5.93
C CYS A 82 17.20 0.22 5.91
N PHE A 83 16.53 -0.81 6.41
CA PHE A 83 17.03 -2.19 6.42
C PHE A 83 16.56 -3.01 5.21
N ILE A 84 15.67 -2.47 4.39
CA ILE A 84 15.16 -3.18 3.22
C ILE A 84 16.24 -3.19 2.14
N PRO A 85 16.66 -4.37 1.63
CA PRO A 85 17.63 -4.46 0.55
C PRO A 85 17.06 -3.91 -0.77
N GLU A 86 17.95 -3.53 -1.67
CA GLU A 86 17.55 -3.11 -3.02
C GLU A 86 16.83 -4.26 -3.76
N SER A 87 15.91 -3.91 -4.67
CA SER A 87 15.20 -4.89 -5.48
C SER A 87 16.20 -5.74 -6.29
N PRO A 88 16.14 -7.10 -6.21
CA PRO A 88 17.02 -7.98 -6.98
C PRO A 88 16.94 -7.71 -8.48
N ARG A 89 15.75 -7.38 -8.96
CA ARG A 89 15.51 -7.03 -10.37
C ARG A 89 16.26 -5.77 -10.79
N TYR A 90 16.25 -4.76 -9.96
CA TYR A 90 17.03 -3.54 -10.17
C TYR A 90 18.53 -3.80 -10.17
N LEU A 91 19.03 -4.64 -9.23
CA LEU A 91 20.44 -5.02 -9.16
C LEU A 91 20.91 -5.75 -10.42
N VAL A 92 20.12 -6.70 -10.93
CA VAL A 92 20.42 -7.39 -12.22
C VAL A 92 20.43 -6.40 -13.37
N MET A 93 19.53 -5.44 -13.41
CA MET A 93 19.53 -4.39 -14.45
C MET A 93 20.77 -3.50 -14.39
N LYS A 94 21.31 -3.26 -13.20
CA LYS A 94 22.55 -2.51 -12.96
C LYS A 94 23.82 -3.36 -13.12
N ASN A 95 23.72 -4.64 -13.48
CA ASN A 95 24.79 -5.63 -13.57
C ASN A 95 25.48 -6.00 -12.23
N ARG A 96 24.86 -5.66 -11.08
CA ARG A 96 25.29 -6.08 -9.73
C ARG A 96 24.72 -7.46 -9.41
N ILE A 97 25.18 -8.48 -10.16
CA ILE A 97 24.55 -9.80 -10.18
C ILE A 97 24.84 -10.58 -8.90
N THR A 98 26.04 -10.43 -8.33
CA THR A 98 26.43 -11.10 -7.09
C THR A 98 25.52 -10.75 -5.93
N GLU A 99 25.20 -9.49 -5.75
CA GLU A 99 24.31 -9.00 -4.71
C GLU A 99 22.85 -9.45 -4.95
N ALA A 100 22.40 -9.41 -6.21
CA ALA A 100 21.06 -9.92 -6.56
C ALA A 100 20.93 -11.42 -6.25
N MET A 101 21.96 -12.20 -6.56
CA MET A 101 22.00 -13.64 -6.28
C MET A 101 21.97 -13.93 -4.78
N GLU A 102 22.69 -13.16 -3.97
CA GLU A 102 22.69 -13.33 -2.53
C GLU A 102 21.30 -13.07 -1.92
N ILE A 103 20.63 -12.00 -2.33
CA ILE A 103 19.29 -11.67 -1.87
C ILE A 103 18.29 -12.76 -2.30
N LEU A 104 18.32 -13.17 -3.56
CA LEU A 104 17.41 -14.19 -4.09
C LEU A 104 17.65 -15.56 -3.46
N ARG A 105 18.92 -15.90 -3.17
CA ARG A 105 19.30 -17.13 -2.47
C ARG A 105 18.73 -17.20 -1.05
N ASN A 106 18.75 -16.07 -0.34
CA ASN A 106 18.18 -15.96 1.01
C ASN A 106 16.65 -16.10 1.00
N ILE A 107 15.98 -15.79 -0.12
CA ILE A 107 14.52 -15.85 -0.26
C ILE A 107 14.03 -17.24 -0.69
N GLY A 108 14.64 -17.82 -1.70
CA GLY A 108 14.12 -19.04 -2.33
C GLY A 108 15.16 -20.13 -2.63
N GLY A 109 16.39 -19.95 -2.16
CA GLY A 109 17.49 -20.91 -2.41
C GLY A 109 18.22 -20.68 -3.73
N GLN A 110 19.22 -21.53 -3.98
CA GLN A 110 20.15 -21.36 -5.12
C GLN A 110 19.43 -21.50 -6.47
N GLU A 111 18.62 -22.54 -6.63
CA GLU A 111 17.91 -22.85 -7.88
C GLU A 111 16.96 -21.70 -8.27
N TYR A 112 16.21 -21.17 -7.31
CA TYR A 112 15.35 -20.00 -7.51
C TYR A 112 16.13 -18.77 -7.94
N ALA A 113 17.29 -18.52 -7.30
CA ALA A 113 18.13 -17.38 -7.63
C ALA A 113 18.66 -17.44 -9.06
N ASP A 114 19.12 -18.61 -9.49
CA ASP A 114 19.65 -18.82 -10.83
C ASP A 114 18.57 -18.63 -11.91
N ASP A 115 17.38 -19.13 -11.67
CA ASP A 115 16.28 -19.03 -12.63
C ASP A 115 15.73 -17.61 -12.75
N GLU A 116 15.58 -16.90 -11.62
CA GLU A 116 15.09 -15.51 -11.63
C GLU A 116 16.10 -14.57 -12.29
N VAL A 117 17.40 -14.73 -12.03
CA VAL A 117 18.45 -13.95 -12.69
C VAL A 117 18.45 -14.19 -14.20
N LYS A 118 18.31 -15.45 -14.65
CA LYS A 118 18.17 -15.78 -16.09
C LYS A 118 16.94 -15.12 -16.70
N ALA A 119 15.78 -15.21 -16.02
CA ALA A 119 14.52 -14.61 -16.48
C ALA A 119 14.64 -13.08 -16.65
N VAL A 120 15.22 -12.39 -15.68
CA VAL A 120 15.43 -10.92 -15.74
C VAL A 120 16.41 -10.55 -16.87
N ARG A 121 17.49 -11.32 -17.06
CA ARG A 121 18.43 -11.10 -18.16
C ARG A 121 17.79 -11.26 -19.52
N ASN A 122 16.99 -12.30 -19.70
CA ASN A 122 16.26 -12.54 -20.96
C ASN A 122 15.29 -11.40 -21.25
N THR A 123 14.58 -10.92 -20.22
CA THR A 123 13.69 -9.76 -20.33
C THR A 123 14.47 -8.49 -20.71
N LYS A 124 15.64 -8.25 -20.11
CA LYS A 124 16.49 -7.09 -20.42
C LYS A 124 16.93 -7.09 -21.90
N ASN A 125 17.29 -8.24 -22.42
CA ASN A 125 17.73 -8.36 -23.81
C ASN A 125 16.56 -8.17 -24.80
N SER A 126 15.37 -8.65 -24.45
CA SER A 126 14.15 -8.46 -25.22
C SER A 126 13.66 -7.00 -25.16
N SER A 127 13.77 -6.35 -24.01
CA SER A 127 13.30 -4.97 -23.80
C SER A 127 14.18 -3.91 -24.49
N LYS A 128 15.42 -4.21 -24.84
CA LYS A 128 16.24 -3.30 -25.67
C LYS A 128 15.64 -3.06 -27.06
N LYS A 129 14.82 -3.99 -27.52
CA LYS A 129 14.20 -3.94 -28.86
C LYS A 129 12.83 -3.25 -28.88
N GLN A 130 12.19 -3.04 -27.73
CA GLN A 130 10.80 -2.55 -27.64
C GLN A 130 10.62 -1.56 -26.49
N ARG A 131 11.18 -0.36 -26.61
CA ARG A 131 10.93 0.75 -25.68
C ARG A 131 9.92 1.73 -26.30
N GLY A 132 8.70 1.78 -25.76
CA GLY A 132 7.72 2.78 -26.14
C GLY A 132 6.36 2.53 -25.46
N LEU A 133 5.69 3.60 -25.05
CA LEU A 133 4.30 3.57 -24.54
C LEU A 133 3.33 2.93 -25.55
N GLY A 134 3.66 2.97 -26.84
CA GLY A 134 2.89 2.30 -27.91
C GLY A 134 2.76 0.78 -27.75
N LEU A 135 3.68 0.14 -27.00
CA LEU A 135 3.58 -1.29 -26.71
C LEU A 135 2.38 -1.62 -25.83
N LEU A 136 2.00 -0.75 -24.91
CA LEU A 136 0.83 -0.93 -24.05
C LEU A 136 -0.48 -1.01 -24.85
N PHE A 137 -0.54 -0.31 -25.99
CA PHE A 137 -1.71 -0.32 -26.89
C PHE A 137 -1.66 -1.43 -27.93
N SER A 138 -0.61 -2.24 -27.95
CA SER A 138 -0.51 -3.39 -28.88
C SER A 138 -1.54 -4.47 -28.55
N ARG A 139 -1.94 -5.22 -29.59
CA ARG A 139 -3.00 -6.26 -29.48
C ARG A 139 -2.86 -7.20 -28.28
N PRO A 140 -1.67 -7.77 -27.94
CA PRO A 140 -1.55 -8.72 -26.85
C PRO A 140 -1.75 -8.04 -25.46
N PHE A 141 -1.34 -6.77 -25.29
CA PHE A 141 -1.43 -6.08 -24.00
C PHE A 141 -2.75 -5.34 -23.80
N ARG A 142 -3.48 -5.02 -24.86
CA ARG A 142 -4.74 -4.28 -24.82
C ARG A 142 -5.81 -4.96 -23.94
N LYS A 143 -5.93 -6.29 -24.01
CA LYS A 143 -6.89 -7.04 -23.18
C LYS A 143 -6.57 -6.90 -21.69
N VAL A 144 -5.30 -7.03 -21.32
CA VAL A 144 -4.85 -6.88 -19.93
C VAL A 144 -5.02 -5.44 -19.43
N LEU A 145 -4.70 -4.46 -20.29
CA LEU A 145 -4.89 -3.04 -19.99
C LEU A 145 -6.37 -2.71 -19.73
N VAL A 146 -7.26 -3.15 -20.63
CA VAL A 146 -8.70 -2.92 -20.47
C VAL A 146 -9.24 -3.60 -19.22
N LEU A 147 -8.85 -4.85 -18.96
CA LEU A 147 -9.24 -5.56 -17.75
C LEU A 147 -8.78 -4.83 -16.49
N GLY A 148 -7.52 -4.40 -16.46
CA GLY A 148 -6.99 -3.64 -15.33
C GLY A 148 -7.71 -2.31 -15.11
N LEU A 149 -8.04 -1.58 -16.19
CA LEU A 149 -8.80 -0.34 -16.15
C LEU A 149 -10.22 -0.58 -15.59
N VAL A 150 -10.91 -1.59 -16.10
CA VAL A 150 -12.26 -1.95 -15.65
C VAL A 150 -12.27 -2.27 -14.16
N ILE A 151 -11.32 -3.11 -13.70
CA ILE A 151 -11.20 -3.45 -12.28
C ILE A 151 -10.92 -2.20 -11.43
N ALA A 152 -10.04 -1.31 -11.88
CA ALA A 152 -9.71 -0.07 -11.17
C ALA A 152 -10.94 0.86 -11.05
N VAL A 153 -11.74 0.99 -12.11
CA VAL A 153 -12.99 1.77 -12.08
C VAL A 153 -14.00 1.15 -11.13
N PHE A 154 -14.22 -0.15 -11.20
CA PHE A 154 -15.14 -0.84 -10.28
C PHE A 154 -14.69 -0.73 -8.82
N GLN A 155 -13.40 -0.83 -8.54
CA GLN A 155 -12.85 -0.65 -7.20
C GLN A 155 -13.22 0.72 -6.61
N GLN A 156 -13.14 1.78 -7.42
CA GLN A 156 -13.53 3.12 -6.96
C GLN A 156 -15.05 3.28 -6.82
N TRP A 157 -15.82 2.67 -7.70
CA TRP A 157 -17.30 2.73 -7.66
C TRP A 157 -17.91 1.92 -6.52
N CYS A 158 -17.20 0.94 -5.96
CA CYS A 158 -17.65 0.21 -4.77
C CYS A 158 -17.83 1.09 -3.53
N GLY A 159 -17.39 2.35 -3.57
CA GLY A 159 -17.62 3.32 -2.50
C GLY A 159 -16.87 3.03 -1.18
N THR A 160 -15.92 2.10 -1.18
CA THR A 160 -15.18 1.71 0.03
C THR A 160 -14.56 2.91 0.73
N ASN A 161 -13.97 3.84 -0.03
CA ASN A 161 -13.38 5.06 0.53
C ASN A 161 -14.42 5.99 1.14
N VAL A 162 -15.63 6.04 0.58
CA VAL A 162 -16.73 6.85 1.12
C VAL A 162 -17.18 6.27 2.47
N ILE A 163 -17.35 4.96 2.56
CA ILE A 163 -17.74 4.29 3.81
C ILE A 163 -16.70 4.55 4.91
N PHE A 164 -15.41 4.44 4.62
CA PHE A 164 -14.36 4.67 5.62
C PHE A 164 -14.27 6.13 6.07
N ASN A 165 -14.47 7.09 5.17
CA ASN A 165 -14.34 8.52 5.48
C ASN A 165 -15.59 9.10 6.15
N TYR A 166 -16.78 8.57 5.83
CA TYR A 166 -18.06 9.07 6.31
C TYR A 166 -18.79 8.06 7.21
N ALA A 167 -18.08 7.07 7.76
CA ALA A 167 -18.66 6.03 8.58
C ALA A 167 -19.49 6.61 9.74
N GLN A 168 -18.96 7.61 10.44
CA GLN A 168 -19.63 8.26 11.56
C GLN A 168 -20.96 8.90 11.14
N GLU A 169 -20.98 9.66 10.05
CA GLU A 169 -22.20 10.28 9.53
C GLU A 169 -23.23 9.24 9.07
N ILE A 170 -22.76 8.17 8.42
CA ILE A 170 -23.62 7.09 7.95
C ILE A 170 -24.30 6.40 9.14
N PHE A 171 -23.55 6.07 10.18
CA PHE A 171 -24.08 5.41 11.37
C PHE A 171 -24.99 6.34 12.20
N SER A 172 -24.65 7.61 12.34
CA SER A 172 -25.48 8.61 13.00
C SER A 172 -26.83 8.77 12.28
N ASN A 173 -26.82 8.89 10.94
CA ASN A 173 -28.06 8.97 10.15
C ASN A 173 -28.86 7.66 10.16
N ALA A 174 -28.23 6.53 10.42
CA ALA A 174 -28.91 5.24 10.61
C ALA A 174 -29.49 5.06 12.01
N GLY A 175 -29.37 6.05 12.90
CA GLY A 175 -29.92 6.04 14.26
C GLY A 175 -28.98 5.42 15.31
N TYR A 176 -27.75 5.17 14.95
CA TYR A 176 -26.72 4.75 15.91
C TYR A 176 -25.95 6.01 16.36
N ASP A 177 -26.36 6.54 17.51
CA ASP A 177 -25.62 7.60 18.16
C ASP A 177 -24.37 6.98 18.81
N LEU A 178 -23.20 7.30 18.28
CA LEU A 178 -21.93 6.76 18.77
C LEU A 178 -21.28 7.66 19.81
N GLY A 179 -22.13 8.39 20.63
CA GLY A 179 -21.72 9.12 21.81
C GLY A 179 -20.93 10.40 21.52
#